data_1e9d1e4b7436b0678e9654196f592722
#
_entry.id   1e9d1e4b7436b0678e9654196f592722
#
_cell.length_a   1.000
_cell.length_b   1.000
_cell.length_c   1.000
_cell.angle_alpha   90.00
_cell.angle_beta   90.00
_cell.angle_gamma   90.00
#
_symmetry.space_group_name_H-M   'P 1'
#
loop_
_entity.id
_entity.type
_entity.pdbx_description
1 polymer ?
#
loop_
_entity_poly.entity_id
_entity_poly.type
_entity_poly.pdbx_seq_one_letter_code
_entity_poly.pdbx_strand_id
1 'polypeptide(L)'
;MEVLCISEHTYLNGDLFKKMRKCKMIEFTNSFSGKLDFITDNVESVIFNCTYLRPLYLPDFIKVFRFIYPRYFLPIIHLSDELRKLEIRIYPENGTNWVLNLKKLKYLDINLTNVSHFNLYEFPESIKNLGIYHNKSQDFNDELIIDFTILPKKLKALNLKYCNSPIYQVPITLQYLHISCYKFNESLSTLKNTNIRKIRLNCPNFDKPLIDLPQSLVSLEILGRFNQKLDNLPQKLRKLEISSESFNQPMDNLPILKKLVLECAKFSYGLDYLPITLQELVLYLQRDFSIDNLPVNLRKLVFKSYDCKNDFRYLPLNIESIFLKGIDYSRIIFPPNVKIIGIECEEKDNKINYVPSFCYPYIYRERVDFKFPESVHTVYTRYKYIGELREKYPKIKFITDV
;
A
#
# COMPACT_ATOMS: atom_id res chain seq x y z
N MET A 1 13.80 -5.31 -19.76
CA MET A 1 13.14 -4.66 -20.91
C MET A 1 13.85 -3.34 -21.10
N GLU A 2 14.45 -3.09 -22.27
CA GLU A 2 15.18 -1.84 -22.50
C GLU A 2 14.16 -0.70 -22.63
N VAL A 3 14.37 0.38 -21.86
CA VAL A 3 13.60 1.61 -21.90
C VAL A 3 14.41 2.66 -22.65
N LEU A 4 13.81 3.27 -23.66
CA LEU A 4 14.41 4.38 -24.36
C LEU A 4 13.90 5.69 -23.80
N CYS A 5 14.79 6.49 -23.18
CA CYS A 5 14.46 7.82 -22.68
C CYS A 5 14.67 8.87 -23.79
N ILE A 6 13.66 9.70 -24.01
CA ILE A 6 13.69 10.80 -24.99
C ILE A 6 13.41 12.11 -24.26
N SER A 7 14.24 13.10 -24.49
CA SER A 7 14.11 14.45 -23.95
C SER A 7 14.04 15.50 -25.08
N GLU A 8 13.78 16.74 -24.71
CA GLU A 8 13.79 17.90 -25.59
C GLU A 8 15.08 18.03 -26.43
N HIS A 9 16.22 17.59 -25.88
CA HIS A 9 17.52 17.63 -26.53
C HIS A 9 17.86 16.37 -27.34
N THR A 10 16.92 15.42 -27.43
CA THR A 10 17.17 14.19 -28.18
C THR A 10 16.97 14.44 -29.70
N TYR A 11 18.04 14.34 -30.43
CA TYR A 11 17.96 14.45 -31.89
C TYR A 11 17.36 13.20 -32.53
N LEU A 12 16.33 13.38 -33.37
CA LEU A 12 15.74 12.31 -34.17
C LEU A 12 16.69 11.94 -35.31
N ASN A 13 17.61 11.04 -35.06
CA ASN A 13 18.62 10.59 -36.03
C ASN A 13 18.61 9.06 -36.20
N GLY A 14 19.42 8.58 -37.15
CA GLY A 14 19.49 7.13 -37.45
C GLY A 14 19.87 6.25 -36.27
N ASP A 15 20.66 6.75 -35.32
CA ASP A 15 21.05 5.98 -34.12
C ASP A 15 19.92 5.87 -33.10
N LEU A 16 19.11 6.90 -32.97
CA LEU A 16 17.87 6.83 -32.15
C LEU A 16 16.91 5.79 -32.73
N PHE A 17 16.70 5.78 -34.04
CA PHE A 17 15.83 4.79 -34.68
C PHE A 17 16.38 3.36 -34.55
N LYS A 18 17.69 3.14 -34.58
CA LYS A 18 18.30 1.83 -34.30
C LYS A 18 18.06 1.37 -32.86
N LYS A 19 18.16 2.28 -31.87
CA LYS A 19 17.87 2.01 -30.49
C LYS A 19 16.36 1.72 -30.30
N MET A 20 15.50 2.53 -30.92
CA MET A 20 14.05 2.37 -30.83
C MET A 20 13.57 1.01 -31.32
N ARG A 21 14.14 0.46 -32.43
CA ARG A 21 13.80 -0.87 -32.93
C ARG A 21 14.08 -2.01 -31.96
N LYS A 22 14.92 -1.80 -30.94
CA LYS A 22 15.24 -2.78 -29.90
C LYS A 22 14.40 -2.61 -28.63
N CYS A 23 13.73 -1.47 -28.48
CA CYS A 23 12.98 -1.10 -27.28
C CYS A 23 11.49 -1.41 -27.44
N LYS A 24 10.85 -1.82 -26.35
CA LYS A 24 9.39 -2.00 -26.23
C LYS A 24 8.71 -0.82 -25.54
N MET A 25 9.50 0.06 -24.91
CA MET A 25 9.02 1.17 -24.11
C MET A 25 9.80 2.43 -24.40
N ILE A 26 9.09 3.54 -24.57
CA ILE A 26 9.63 4.88 -24.65
C ILE A 26 9.14 5.70 -23.46
N GLU A 27 10.06 6.40 -22.83
CA GLU A 27 9.79 7.35 -21.76
C GLU A 27 10.22 8.75 -22.19
N PHE A 28 9.27 9.68 -22.21
CA PHE A 28 9.53 11.08 -22.46
C PHE A 28 9.81 11.82 -21.16
N THR A 29 10.95 12.50 -21.10
CA THR A 29 11.42 13.28 -19.94
C THR A 29 11.72 14.72 -20.36
N ASN A 30 11.76 15.64 -19.39
CA ASN A 30 12.22 17.04 -19.60
C ASN A 30 11.56 17.78 -20.77
N SER A 31 10.24 18.00 -20.75
CA SER A 31 9.53 18.82 -21.74
C SER A 31 9.71 18.36 -23.20
N PHE A 32 8.97 17.39 -23.63
CA PHE A 32 8.94 16.97 -25.02
C PHE A 32 7.81 17.68 -25.78
N SER A 33 8.10 18.30 -26.91
CA SER A 33 7.13 19.06 -27.73
C SER A 33 6.98 18.53 -29.15
N GLY A 34 7.63 17.43 -29.53
CA GLY A 34 7.56 16.82 -30.85
C GLY A 34 6.23 16.07 -31.10
N LYS A 35 5.96 15.73 -32.38
CA LYS A 35 4.91 14.79 -32.75
C LYS A 35 5.34 13.37 -32.40
N LEU A 36 4.39 12.44 -32.29
CA LEU A 36 4.64 11.02 -31.94
C LEU A 36 4.71 10.10 -33.20
N ASP A 37 4.59 10.63 -34.38
CA ASP A 37 4.56 9.92 -35.66
C ASP A 37 5.86 9.16 -36.00
N PHE A 38 6.95 9.50 -35.31
CA PHE A 38 8.23 8.81 -35.45
C PHE A 38 8.34 7.49 -34.69
N ILE A 39 7.37 7.18 -33.80
CA ILE A 39 7.40 5.96 -32.99
C ILE A 39 7.15 4.75 -33.91
N THR A 40 8.04 3.76 -33.81
CA THR A 40 7.97 2.54 -34.62
C THR A 40 7.04 1.49 -33.98
N ASP A 41 6.46 0.61 -34.81
CA ASP A 41 5.43 -0.37 -34.43
C ASP A 41 5.87 -1.45 -33.45
N ASN A 42 7.15 -1.63 -33.25
CA ASN A 42 7.68 -2.50 -32.21
C ASN A 42 7.55 -1.94 -30.79
N VAL A 43 7.28 -0.63 -30.63
CA VAL A 43 7.07 0.02 -29.35
C VAL A 43 5.64 -0.23 -28.87
N GLU A 44 5.50 -0.83 -27.70
CA GLU A 44 4.19 -1.18 -27.12
C GLU A 44 3.75 -0.23 -25.98
N SER A 45 4.70 0.51 -25.43
CA SER A 45 4.48 1.35 -24.24
C SER A 45 5.05 2.75 -24.41
N VAL A 46 4.24 3.75 -24.10
CA VAL A 46 4.63 5.18 -24.11
C VAL A 46 4.30 5.79 -22.75
N ILE A 47 5.30 6.43 -22.14
CA ILE A 47 5.21 7.07 -20.84
C ILE A 47 5.66 8.52 -20.97
N PHE A 48 4.84 9.45 -20.52
CA PHE A 48 5.22 10.85 -20.36
C PHE A 48 5.46 11.16 -18.88
N ASN A 49 6.70 11.39 -18.51
CA ASN A 49 7.13 11.97 -17.24
C ASN A 49 7.49 13.45 -17.36
N CYS A 50 6.89 14.13 -18.33
CA CYS A 50 7.15 15.52 -18.65
C CYS A 50 5.87 16.24 -19.08
N THR A 51 5.95 17.56 -19.22
CA THR A 51 4.88 18.37 -19.82
C THR A 51 4.86 18.14 -21.34
N TYR A 52 3.68 17.88 -21.89
CA TYR A 52 3.44 17.76 -23.33
C TYR A 52 2.34 18.73 -23.73
N LEU A 53 2.61 19.63 -24.67
CA LEU A 53 1.75 20.77 -24.99
C LEU A 53 1.01 20.64 -26.33
N ARG A 54 1.16 19.53 -27.04
CA ARG A 54 0.48 19.31 -28.32
C ARG A 54 -0.76 18.45 -28.14
N PRO A 55 -1.76 18.58 -29.02
CA PRO A 55 -2.88 17.63 -29.07
C PRO A 55 -2.38 16.20 -29.17
N LEU A 56 -2.93 15.32 -28.34
CA LEU A 56 -2.48 13.93 -28.25
C LEU A 56 -3.04 13.09 -29.38
N TYR A 57 -2.16 12.59 -30.23
CA TYR A 57 -2.44 11.55 -31.21
C TYR A 57 -1.52 10.37 -30.94
N LEU A 58 -2.09 9.28 -30.41
CA LEU A 58 -1.32 8.10 -30.06
C LEU A 58 -1.37 7.06 -31.18
N PRO A 59 -0.23 6.53 -31.65
CA PRO A 59 -0.21 5.51 -32.72
C PRO A 59 -1.03 4.26 -32.35
N ASP A 60 -1.72 3.66 -33.34
CA ASP A 60 -2.70 2.58 -33.17
C ASP A 60 -2.15 1.27 -32.59
N PHE A 61 -0.85 1.07 -32.61
CA PHE A 61 -0.21 -0.14 -32.08
C PHE A 61 0.17 -0.06 -30.60
N ILE A 62 -0.01 1.09 -29.94
CA ILE A 62 0.37 1.29 -28.54
C ILE A 62 -0.62 0.57 -27.62
N LYS A 63 -0.08 -0.26 -26.72
CA LYS A 63 -0.84 -1.08 -25.76
C LYS A 63 -0.88 -0.48 -24.35
N VAL A 64 0.14 0.30 -23.98
CA VAL A 64 0.28 0.93 -22.66
C VAL A 64 0.59 2.41 -22.83
N PHE A 65 -0.22 3.25 -22.22
CA PHE A 65 -0.01 4.67 -22.21
C PHE A 65 -0.14 5.24 -20.81
N ARG A 66 0.84 6.06 -20.41
CA ARG A 66 0.86 6.73 -19.12
C ARG A 66 1.18 8.20 -19.28
N PHE A 67 0.28 9.06 -18.78
CA PHE A 67 0.43 10.50 -18.84
C PHE A 67 -0.22 11.18 -17.63
N ILE A 68 0.52 11.31 -16.52
CA ILE A 68 0.01 11.81 -15.24
C ILE A 68 0.52 13.20 -14.84
N TYR A 69 1.39 13.81 -15.67
CA TYR A 69 2.04 15.09 -15.38
C TYR A 69 1.60 16.31 -16.18
N PRO A 70 0.53 16.33 -16.97
CA PRO A 70 0.13 17.58 -17.61
C PRO A 70 -0.30 18.59 -16.53
N ARG A 71 0.26 19.77 -16.57
CA ARG A 71 -0.19 20.91 -15.74
C ARG A 71 -1.36 21.64 -16.36
N TYR A 72 -1.66 21.33 -17.62
CA TYR A 72 -2.63 22.03 -18.47
C TYR A 72 -3.52 21.04 -19.20
N PHE A 73 -4.69 21.54 -19.64
CA PHE A 73 -5.58 20.81 -20.53
C PHE A 73 -4.84 20.32 -21.77
N LEU A 74 -4.99 19.03 -22.08
CA LEU A 74 -4.45 18.41 -23.28
C LEU A 74 -5.61 17.86 -24.11
N PRO A 75 -5.85 18.39 -25.32
CA PRO A 75 -6.83 17.79 -26.22
C PRO A 75 -6.42 16.38 -26.61
N ILE A 76 -7.28 15.41 -26.31
CA ILE A 76 -7.12 14.02 -26.75
C ILE A 76 -7.79 13.89 -28.11
N ILE A 77 -6.99 13.78 -29.16
CA ILE A 77 -7.47 13.65 -30.54
C ILE A 77 -7.73 12.19 -30.86
N HIS A 78 -6.77 11.31 -30.49
CA HIS A 78 -6.84 9.91 -30.80
C HIS A 78 -6.07 9.08 -29.77
N LEU A 79 -6.65 7.97 -29.33
CA LEU A 79 -6.02 6.94 -28.55
C LEU A 79 -6.10 5.60 -29.28
N SER A 80 -5.05 4.81 -29.19
CA SER A 80 -4.93 3.50 -29.82
C SER A 80 -6.05 2.52 -29.38
N ASP A 81 -6.73 1.89 -30.31
CA ASP A 81 -7.72 0.83 -30.04
C ASP A 81 -7.08 -0.44 -29.45
N GLU A 82 -5.75 -0.59 -29.54
CA GLU A 82 -4.99 -1.68 -28.93
C GLU A 82 -4.67 -1.44 -27.45
N LEU A 83 -5.04 -0.30 -26.89
CA LEU A 83 -4.75 0.03 -25.49
C LEU A 83 -5.31 -1.03 -24.54
N ARG A 84 -4.43 -1.52 -23.68
CA ARG A 84 -4.74 -2.46 -22.59
C ARG A 84 -4.58 -1.83 -21.21
N LYS A 85 -3.69 -0.83 -21.11
CA LYS A 85 -3.43 -0.07 -19.89
C LYS A 85 -3.35 1.41 -20.21
N LEU A 86 -4.11 2.20 -19.46
CA LEU A 86 -4.16 3.66 -19.55
C LEU A 86 -4.07 4.27 -18.15
N GLU A 87 -3.09 5.13 -17.96
CA GLU A 87 -2.96 6.00 -16.78
C GLU A 87 -2.93 7.45 -17.27
N ILE A 88 -3.95 8.23 -16.94
CA ILE A 88 -4.11 9.57 -17.51
C ILE A 88 -4.68 10.56 -16.50
N ARG A 89 -4.25 11.82 -16.61
CA ARG A 89 -4.90 12.95 -15.92
C ARG A 89 -5.94 13.58 -16.84
N ILE A 90 -7.13 13.80 -16.28
CA ILE A 90 -8.27 14.38 -16.98
C ILE A 90 -8.66 15.70 -16.33
N TYR A 91 -8.99 16.68 -17.16
CA TYR A 91 -9.59 17.94 -16.81
C TYR A 91 -11.05 17.97 -17.28
N PRO A 92 -11.92 18.83 -16.73
CA PRO A 92 -13.33 18.90 -17.12
C PRO A 92 -13.55 19.01 -18.63
N GLU A 93 -12.67 19.76 -19.29
CA GLU A 93 -12.73 20.05 -20.72
C GLU A 93 -12.42 18.83 -21.61
N ASN A 94 -11.77 17.79 -21.07
CA ASN A 94 -11.47 16.58 -21.86
C ASN A 94 -12.71 15.73 -22.15
N GLY A 95 -13.76 15.81 -21.29
CA GLY A 95 -14.84 14.82 -21.32
C GLY A 95 -14.34 13.38 -21.08
N THR A 96 -15.19 12.40 -21.26
CA THR A 96 -14.84 10.97 -21.10
C THR A 96 -15.20 10.09 -22.29
N ASN A 97 -15.84 10.65 -23.31
CA ASN A 97 -16.38 9.90 -24.44
C ASN A 97 -15.32 9.09 -25.21
N TRP A 98 -14.06 9.51 -25.18
CA TRP A 98 -12.93 8.81 -25.82
C TRP A 98 -12.62 7.46 -25.16
N VAL A 99 -13.01 7.23 -23.88
CA VAL A 99 -12.79 5.96 -23.18
C VAL A 99 -13.70 4.85 -23.74
N LEU A 100 -14.90 5.21 -24.20
CA LEU A 100 -15.91 4.26 -24.72
C LEU A 100 -15.39 3.36 -25.84
N ASN A 101 -14.53 3.87 -26.69
CA ASN A 101 -14.02 3.16 -27.86
C ASN A 101 -12.89 2.18 -27.51
N LEU A 102 -12.32 2.23 -26.30
CA LEU A 102 -11.17 1.42 -25.89
C LEU A 102 -11.57 0.00 -25.47
N LYS A 103 -12.14 -0.79 -26.38
CA LYS A 103 -12.73 -2.13 -26.10
C LYS A 103 -11.74 -3.17 -25.56
N LYS A 104 -10.42 -2.96 -25.75
CA LYS A 104 -9.36 -3.85 -25.25
C LYS A 104 -8.79 -3.43 -23.90
N LEU A 105 -9.22 -2.28 -23.35
CA LEU A 105 -8.71 -1.71 -22.13
C LEU A 105 -9.05 -2.58 -20.91
N LYS A 106 -8.04 -3.00 -20.16
CA LYS A 106 -8.17 -3.83 -18.95
C LYS A 106 -7.82 -3.10 -17.67
N TYR A 107 -6.94 -2.13 -17.75
CA TYR A 107 -6.46 -1.33 -16.64
C TYR A 107 -6.63 0.15 -16.97
N LEU A 108 -7.36 0.87 -16.11
CA LEU A 108 -7.60 2.30 -16.26
C LEU A 108 -7.35 2.99 -14.93
N ASP A 109 -6.38 3.90 -14.88
CA ASP A 109 -6.18 4.85 -13.79
C ASP A 109 -6.43 6.27 -14.30
N ILE A 110 -7.41 6.93 -13.68
CA ILE A 110 -7.78 8.30 -14.01
C ILE A 110 -7.46 9.22 -12.83
N ASN A 111 -6.69 10.24 -13.10
CA ASN A 111 -6.45 11.34 -12.16
C ASN A 111 -7.30 12.54 -12.57
N LEU A 112 -8.37 12.79 -11.84
CA LEU A 112 -9.31 13.87 -12.08
C LEU A 112 -8.81 15.16 -11.42
N THR A 113 -8.78 16.25 -12.16
CA THR A 113 -8.36 17.56 -11.66
C THR A 113 -9.48 18.56 -11.89
N ASN A 114 -9.92 19.24 -10.83
CA ASN A 114 -10.99 20.25 -10.86
C ASN A 114 -12.35 19.72 -11.39
N VAL A 115 -12.63 18.43 -11.19
CA VAL A 115 -13.90 17.79 -11.57
C VAL A 115 -14.72 17.59 -10.31
N SER A 116 -15.95 18.14 -10.27
CA SER A 116 -16.86 17.96 -9.13
C SER A 116 -17.78 16.75 -9.28
N HIS A 117 -18.15 16.39 -10.51
CA HIS A 117 -18.99 15.24 -10.82
C HIS A 117 -18.36 14.41 -11.92
N PHE A 118 -18.40 13.10 -11.76
CA PHE A 118 -17.83 12.17 -12.73
C PHE A 118 -18.74 10.96 -12.92
N ASN A 119 -19.17 10.75 -14.16
CA ASN A 119 -20.07 9.66 -14.52
C ASN A 119 -19.29 8.47 -15.08
N LEU A 120 -19.59 7.28 -14.57
CA LEU A 120 -18.97 6.02 -14.99
C LEU A 120 -19.75 5.34 -16.12
N TYR A 121 -20.81 5.93 -16.64
CA TYR A 121 -21.72 5.34 -17.65
C TYR A 121 -21.03 4.83 -18.91
N GLU A 122 -19.84 5.34 -19.17
CA GLU A 122 -19.17 5.21 -20.44
C GLU A 122 -17.95 4.29 -20.40
N PHE A 123 -17.77 3.53 -19.31
CA PHE A 123 -16.56 2.72 -19.20
C PHE A 123 -16.74 1.36 -19.89
N PRO A 124 -15.75 0.91 -20.72
CA PRO A 124 -15.80 -0.37 -21.38
C PRO A 124 -15.92 -1.53 -20.39
N GLU A 125 -16.77 -2.49 -20.68
CA GLU A 125 -16.94 -3.72 -19.90
C GLU A 125 -15.68 -4.62 -19.85
N SER A 126 -14.67 -4.29 -20.68
CA SER A 126 -13.36 -4.95 -20.68
C SER A 126 -12.49 -4.61 -19.47
N ILE A 127 -12.78 -3.49 -18.75
CA ILE A 127 -11.99 -3.02 -17.63
C ILE A 127 -12.06 -4.00 -16.44
N LYS A 128 -10.89 -4.41 -15.97
CA LYS A 128 -10.71 -5.28 -14.80
C LYS A 128 -10.17 -4.54 -13.58
N ASN A 129 -9.40 -3.49 -13.79
CA ASN A 129 -8.81 -2.67 -12.75
C ASN A 129 -9.13 -1.21 -13.03
N LEU A 130 -9.75 -0.54 -12.07
CA LEU A 130 -10.14 0.86 -12.16
C LEU A 130 -9.58 1.62 -10.96
N GLY A 131 -8.78 2.63 -11.24
CA GLY A 131 -8.35 3.62 -10.26
C GLY A 131 -8.92 4.99 -10.60
N ILE A 132 -9.50 5.65 -9.60
CA ILE A 132 -10.00 7.01 -9.70
C ILE A 132 -9.33 7.83 -8.59
N TYR A 133 -8.58 8.82 -9.00
CA TYR A 133 -7.81 9.71 -8.12
C TYR A 133 -8.29 11.13 -8.34
N HIS A 134 -8.75 11.78 -7.30
CA HIS A 134 -9.10 13.20 -7.38
C HIS A 134 -7.93 14.05 -6.89
N ASN A 135 -7.41 14.91 -7.73
CA ASN A 135 -6.35 15.84 -7.35
C ASN A 135 -6.94 17.23 -7.18
N LYS A 136 -6.99 17.72 -5.95
CA LYS A 136 -7.52 19.04 -5.62
C LYS A 136 -6.45 20.12 -5.61
N SER A 137 -6.80 21.28 -6.12
CA SER A 137 -6.26 22.57 -5.69
C SER A 137 -6.80 22.89 -4.26
N GLN A 138 -6.08 23.65 -3.50
CA GLN A 138 -6.11 23.89 -2.05
C GLN A 138 -7.46 24.11 -1.33
N ASP A 139 -8.59 24.19 -2.00
CA ASP A 139 -9.91 24.41 -1.36
C ASP A 139 -10.61 23.07 -1.08
N PHE A 140 -10.68 22.71 0.20
CA PHE A 140 -11.14 21.40 0.72
C PHE A 140 -12.66 21.12 0.59
N ASN A 141 -13.45 22.02 0.00
CA ASN A 141 -14.91 21.94 0.08
C ASN A 141 -15.63 21.23 -1.08
N ASP A 142 -15.04 21.14 -2.27
CA ASP A 142 -15.69 20.42 -3.38
C ASP A 142 -15.29 18.95 -3.40
N GLU A 143 -16.20 18.08 -3.11
CA GLU A 143 -16.02 16.63 -3.10
C GLU A 143 -16.33 16.06 -4.48
N LEU A 144 -15.49 15.19 -4.98
CA LEU A 144 -15.83 14.44 -6.17
C LEU A 144 -16.97 13.47 -5.86
N ILE A 145 -18.10 13.66 -6.48
CA ILE A 145 -19.23 12.73 -6.43
C ILE A 145 -19.09 11.75 -7.60
N ILE A 146 -19.02 10.47 -7.28
CA ILE A 146 -18.97 9.40 -8.27
C ILE A 146 -20.25 8.58 -8.14
N ASP A 147 -20.95 8.40 -9.26
CA ASP A 147 -22.05 7.45 -9.33
C ASP A 147 -21.51 6.02 -9.54
N PHE A 148 -21.54 5.22 -8.49
CA PHE A 148 -21.09 3.82 -8.51
C PHE A 148 -22.18 2.84 -8.95
N THR A 149 -23.36 3.30 -9.36
CA THR A 149 -24.44 2.39 -9.81
C THR A 149 -24.07 1.62 -11.07
N ILE A 150 -23.10 2.13 -11.85
CA ILE A 150 -22.68 1.55 -13.12
C ILE A 150 -21.15 1.35 -13.17
N LEU A 151 -20.68 0.35 -12.46
CA LEU A 151 -19.32 -0.14 -12.60
C LEU A 151 -19.24 -1.24 -13.67
N PRO A 152 -18.12 -1.37 -14.41
CA PRO A 152 -17.91 -2.47 -15.34
C PRO A 152 -18.13 -3.83 -14.67
N LYS A 153 -19.00 -4.68 -15.24
CA LYS A 153 -19.40 -5.97 -14.64
C LYS A 153 -18.24 -6.95 -14.42
N LYS A 154 -17.14 -6.80 -15.18
CA LYS A 154 -15.93 -7.63 -15.09
C LYS A 154 -14.87 -7.05 -14.17
N LEU A 155 -15.17 -5.98 -13.42
CA LEU A 155 -14.23 -5.30 -12.53
C LEU A 155 -13.76 -6.23 -11.41
N LYS A 156 -12.44 -6.31 -11.23
CA LYS A 156 -11.77 -7.11 -10.19
C LYS A 156 -11.11 -6.28 -9.11
N ALA A 157 -10.65 -5.07 -9.46
CA ALA A 157 -10.01 -4.16 -8.52
C ALA A 157 -10.55 -2.74 -8.70
N LEU A 158 -10.91 -2.11 -7.59
CA LEU A 158 -11.34 -0.71 -7.51
C LEU A 158 -10.45 0.02 -6.51
N ASN A 159 -9.86 1.13 -6.95
CA ASN A 159 -8.99 1.98 -6.14
C ASN A 159 -9.49 3.42 -6.21
N LEU A 160 -9.91 3.96 -5.08
CA LEU A 160 -10.49 5.29 -4.95
C LEU A 160 -9.62 6.15 -4.05
N LYS A 161 -9.17 7.32 -4.56
CA LYS A 161 -8.42 8.28 -3.74
C LYS A 161 -9.06 9.65 -3.80
N TYR A 162 -9.28 10.23 -2.62
CA TYR A 162 -9.90 11.54 -2.45
C TYR A 162 -11.32 11.63 -3.04
N CYS A 163 -12.05 10.51 -3.03
CA CYS A 163 -13.43 10.41 -3.50
C CYS A 163 -14.34 10.10 -2.31
N ASN A 164 -15.28 10.95 -2.01
CA ASN A 164 -16.14 10.87 -0.82
C ASN A 164 -17.52 10.25 -1.08
N SER A 165 -17.70 9.58 -2.19
CA SER A 165 -18.99 8.99 -2.52
C SER A 165 -19.22 7.69 -1.76
N PRO A 166 -20.41 7.47 -1.20
CA PRO A 166 -20.77 6.20 -0.60
C PRO A 166 -20.82 5.09 -1.65
N ILE A 167 -20.38 3.89 -1.26
CA ILE A 167 -20.33 2.73 -2.16
C ILE A 167 -21.58 1.89 -1.88
N TYR A 168 -22.61 2.06 -2.68
CA TYR A 168 -23.88 1.33 -2.51
C TYR A 168 -23.89 -0.02 -3.20
N GLN A 169 -23.26 -0.14 -4.36
CA GLN A 169 -23.28 -1.35 -5.15
C GLN A 169 -21.96 -1.54 -5.89
N VAL A 170 -21.40 -2.74 -5.81
CA VAL A 170 -20.20 -3.12 -6.56
C VAL A 170 -20.41 -4.44 -7.29
N PRO A 171 -19.74 -4.69 -8.43
CA PRO A 171 -19.85 -5.94 -9.15
C PRO A 171 -19.43 -7.14 -8.30
N ILE A 172 -20.15 -8.25 -8.42
CA ILE A 172 -19.83 -9.50 -7.71
C ILE A 172 -18.42 -10.04 -8.06
N THR A 173 -17.87 -9.63 -9.20
CA THR A 173 -16.51 -9.98 -9.64
C THR A 173 -15.41 -9.25 -8.91
N LEU A 174 -15.76 -8.20 -8.12
CA LEU A 174 -14.78 -7.40 -7.39
C LEU A 174 -14.08 -8.23 -6.31
N GLN A 175 -12.75 -8.21 -6.31
CA GLN A 175 -11.90 -8.95 -5.38
C GLN A 175 -11.05 -8.03 -4.49
N TYR A 176 -10.73 -6.84 -4.96
CA TYR A 176 -9.92 -5.86 -4.27
C TYR A 176 -10.60 -4.50 -4.24
N LEU A 177 -10.75 -3.93 -3.04
CA LEU A 177 -11.24 -2.58 -2.81
C LEU A 177 -10.24 -1.80 -2.00
N HIS A 178 -9.79 -0.66 -2.53
CA HIS A 178 -8.98 0.31 -1.80
C HIS A 178 -9.66 1.67 -1.82
N ILE A 179 -9.88 2.23 -0.63
CA ILE A 179 -10.40 3.57 -0.43
C ILE A 179 -9.36 4.37 0.36
N SER A 180 -8.97 5.51 -0.19
CA SER A 180 -8.07 6.47 0.47
C SER A 180 -8.70 7.85 0.42
N CYS A 181 -9.63 8.12 1.35
CA CYS A 181 -10.46 9.32 1.37
C CYS A 181 -10.55 9.89 2.78
N TYR A 182 -10.26 11.17 2.92
CA TYR A 182 -10.19 11.83 4.23
C TYR A 182 -11.53 11.82 4.98
N LYS A 183 -12.63 12.10 4.28
CA LYS A 183 -13.97 12.20 4.89
C LYS A 183 -14.78 10.90 4.83
N PHE A 184 -14.26 9.83 4.19
CA PHE A 184 -15.00 8.59 4.10
C PHE A 184 -15.25 7.99 5.49
N ASN A 185 -16.53 7.90 5.86
CA ASN A 185 -17.00 7.31 7.11
C ASN A 185 -18.35 6.61 6.90
N GLU A 186 -18.42 5.75 5.88
CA GLU A 186 -19.62 5.01 5.51
C GLU A 186 -19.56 3.55 5.94
N SER A 187 -20.72 2.92 6.16
CA SER A 187 -20.79 1.51 6.49
C SER A 187 -20.33 0.63 5.31
N LEU A 188 -19.62 -0.44 5.62
CA LEU A 188 -19.20 -1.46 4.65
C LEU A 188 -20.25 -2.58 4.49
N SER A 189 -21.39 -2.52 5.17
CA SER A 189 -22.43 -3.56 5.15
C SER A 189 -23.01 -3.82 3.76
N THR A 190 -22.99 -2.82 2.87
CA THR A 190 -23.39 -2.96 1.45
C THR A 190 -22.51 -3.98 0.69
N LEU A 191 -21.33 -4.32 1.21
CA LEU A 191 -20.40 -5.26 0.60
C LEU A 191 -20.64 -6.73 1.02
N LYS A 192 -21.59 -7.00 1.91
CA LYS A 192 -21.86 -8.33 2.50
C LYS A 192 -21.92 -9.47 1.46
N ASN A 193 -22.65 -9.25 0.37
CA ASN A 193 -22.91 -10.26 -0.65
C ASN A 193 -21.92 -10.24 -1.82
N THR A 194 -20.72 -9.68 -1.62
CA THR A 194 -19.69 -9.60 -2.65
C THR A 194 -18.62 -10.69 -2.49
N ASN A 195 -17.78 -10.85 -3.52
CA ASN A 195 -16.64 -11.76 -3.51
C ASN A 195 -15.31 -11.06 -3.16
N ILE A 196 -15.38 -9.93 -2.46
CA ILE A 196 -14.18 -9.17 -2.10
C ILE A 196 -13.30 -10.00 -1.16
N ARG A 197 -12.02 -10.10 -1.50
CA ARG A 197 -10.99 -10.83 -0.75
C ARG A 197 -10.04 -9.90 0.00
N LYS A 198 -9.89 -8.67 -0.46
CA LYS A 198 -9.03 -7.68 0.20
C LYS A 198 -9.71 -6.32 0.22
N ILE A 199 -9.79 -5.73 1.43
CA ILE A 199 -10.21 -4.33 1.66
C ILE A 199 -9.03 -3.60 2.28
N ARG A 200 -8.73 -2.40 1.75
CA ARG A 200 -7.80 -1.45 2.34
C ARG A 200 -8.49 -0.09 2.47
N LEU A 201 -8.57 0.41 3.69
CA LEU A 201 -9.08 1.73 4.01
C LEU A 201 -7.93 2.60 4.54
N ASN A 202 -7.61 3.66 3.82
CA ASN A 202 -6.72 4.73 4.29
C ASN A 202 -7.58 5.99 4.46
N CYS A 203 -8.39 5.97 5.52
CA CYS A 203 -9.48 6.93 5.73
C CYS A 203 -9.38 7.50 7.14
N PRO A 204 -8.75 8.67 7.33
CA PRO A 204 -8.48 9.25 8.64
C PRO A 204 -9.70 9.37 9.56
N ASN A 205 -10.89 9.55 9.00
CA ASN A 205 -12.13 9.70 9.78
C ASN A 205 -13.00 8.43 9.84
N PHE A 206 -12.54 7.31 9.30
CA PHE A 206 -13.33 6.07 9.31
C PHE A 206 -13.41 5.48 10.73
N ASP A 207 -14.64 5.42 11.25
CA ASP A 207 -14.95 4.82 12.57
C ASP A 207 -16.36 4.19 12.56
N LYS A 208 -16.66 3.35 11.56
CA LYS A 208 -17.92 2.59 11.49
C LYS A 208 -17.73 1.15 11.93
N PRO A 209 -18.74 0.54 12.57
CA PRO A 209 -18.70 -0.88 12.94
C PRO A 209 -18.46 -1.78 11.73
N LEU A 210 -17.64 -2.82 11.93
CA LEU A 210 -17.29 -3.82 10.92
C LEU A 210 -18.34 -4.94 10.86
N ILE A 211 -19.59 -4.56 10.63
CA ILE A 211 -20.72 -5.50 10.51
C ILE A 211 -20.90 -5.91 9.04
N ASP A 212 -21.38 -7.13 8.84
CA ASP A 212 -21.78 -7.62 7.52
C ASP A 212 -20.68 -7.56 6.43
N LEU A 213 -19.42 -7.75 6.83
CA LEU A 213 -18.32 -7.83 5.87
C LEU A 213 -18.44 -9.08 4.97
N PRO A 214 -17.89 -9.03 3.73
CA PRO A 214 -17.89 -10.17 2.83
C PRO A 214 -17.28 -11.42 3.46
N GLN A 215 -17.97 -12.57 3.41
CA GLN A 215 -17.46 -13.84 3.94
C GLN A 215 -16.26 -14.41 3.15
N SER A 216 -15.98 -13.85 1.98
CA SER A 216 -14.79 -14.12 1.15
C SER A 216 -13.54 -13.35 1.58
N LEU A 217 -13.66 -12.41 2.55
CA LEU A 217 -12.57 -11.49 2.92
C LEU A 217 -11.41 -12.25 3.58
N VAL A 218 -10.20 -12.04 3.06
CA VAL A 218 -8.95 -12.67 3.51
C VAL A 218 -8.00 -11.65 4.14
N SER A 219 -8.06 -10.39 3.71
CA SER A 219 -7.20 -9.30 4.20
C SER A 219 -8.02 -8.04 4.43
N LEU A 220 -7.88 -7.47 5.63
CA LEU A 220 -8.46 -6.19 6.01
C LEU A 220 -7.37 -5.28 6.56
N GLU A 221 -7.24 -4.08 5.96
CA GLU A 221 -6.29 -3.06 6.36
C GLU A 221 -7.06 -1.75 6.62
N ILE A 222 -6.95 -1.20 7.84
CA ILE A 222 -7.63 0.03 8.28
C ILE A 222 -6.60 1.00 8.83
N LEU A 223 -6.48 2.16 8.18
CA LEU A 223 -5.61 3.26 8.59
C LEU A 223 -6.46 4.50 8.84
N GLY A 224 -6.45 5.03 10.07
CA GLY A 224 -7.22 6.21 10.44
C GLY A 224 -7.53 6.28 11.94
N ARG A 225 -8.69 6.83 12.31
CA ARG A 225 -9.12 6.99 13.73
C ARG A 225 -10.06 5.90 14.21
N PHE A 226 -9.98 4.74 13.61
CA PHE A 226 -10.84 3.61 13.89
C PHE A 226 -10.75 3.14 15.35
N ASN A 227 -11.91 3.00 16.03
CA ASN A 227 -12.00 2.48 17.40
C ASN A 227 -13.27 1.63 17.63
N GLN A 228 -13.63 0.78 16.68
CA GLN A 228 -14.79 -0.11 16.82
C GLN A 228 -14.39 -1.53 17.20
N LYS A 229 -15.33 -2.27 17.80
CA LYS A 229 -15.15 -3.68 18.16
C LYS A 229 -14.89 -4.57 16.95
N LEU A 230 -14.18 -5.67 17.20
CA LEU A 230 -13.78 -6.65 16.16
C LEU A 230 -14.57 -7.97 16.24
N ASP A 231 -15.75 -7.97 16.89
CA ASP A 231 -16.49 -9.19 17.25
C ASP A 231 -17.03 -9.99 16.05
N ASN A 232 -17.24 -9.38 14.89
CA ASN A 232 -17.94 -10.03 13.78
C ASN A 232 -17.08 -10.13 12.49
N LEU A 233 -15.79 -10.34 12.65
CA LEU A 233 -14.88 -10.47 11.49
C LEU A 233 -15.12 -11.80 10.73
N PRO A 234 -15.02 -11.81 9.39
CA PRO A 234 -15.22 -13.02 8.58
C PRO A 234 -14.23 -14.13 8.93
N GLN A 235 -14.71 -15.38 8.99
CA GLN A 235 -13.91 -16.55 9.38
C GLN A 235 -12.77 -16.89 8.38
N LYS A 236 -12.85 -16.41 7.15
CA LYS A 236 -11.78 -16.55 6.14
C LYS A 236 -10.69 -15.50 6.27
N LEU A 237 -10.83 -14.52 7.18
CA LEU A 237 -9.82 -13.48 7.39
C LEU A 237 -8.50 -14.12 7.87
N ARG A 238 -7.39 -13.75 7.28
CA ARG A 238 -6.04 -14.25 7.60
C ARG A 238 -5.07 -13.13 7.92
N LYS A 239 -5.31 -11.92 7.39
CA LYS A 239 -4.53 -10.73 7.68
C LYS A 239 -5.45 -9.62 8.18
N LEU A 240 -5.12 -9.09 9.35
CA LEU A 240 -5.72 -7.89 9.92
C LEU A 240 -4.62 -6.85 10.20
N GLU A 241 -4.81 -5.64 9.71
CA GLU A 241 -3.92 -4.51 9.98
C GLU A 241 -4.75 -3.32 10.44
N ILE A 242 -4.44 -2.79 11.61
CA ILE A 242 -5.07 -1.60 12.18
C ILE A 242 -3.95 -0.61 12.52
N SER A 243 -3.96 0.53 11.84
CA SER A 243 -3.08 1.67 12.13
C SER A 243 -3.98 2.83 12.57
N SER A 244 -4.10 3.03 13.88
CA SER A 244 -5.04 3.99 14.48
C SER A 244 -4.53 4.56 15.79
N GLU A 245 -4.45 5.87 15.87
CA GLU A 245 -4.14 6.54 17.14
C GLU A 245 -5.22 6.35 18.21
N SER A 246 -6.45 6.05 17.80
CA SER A 246 -7.62 5.96 18.69
C SER A 246 -7.97 4.54 19.09
N PHE A 247 -7.47 3.52 18.40
CA PHE A 247 -7.88 2.15 18.61
C PHE A 247 -7.51 1.65 20.01
N ASN A 248 -8.54 1.27 20.76
CA ASN A 248 -8.42 0.67 22.09
C ASN A 248 -9.63 -0.25 22.36
N GLN A 249 -9.67 -1.41 21.69
CA GLN A 249 -10.72 -2.41 21.83
C GLN A 249 -10.10 -3.78 22.14
N PRO A 250 -10.80 -4.66 22.89
CA PRO A 250 -10.31 -6.00 23.17
C PRO A 250 -10.14 -6.85 21.91
N MET A 251 -9.25 -7.84 21.98
CA MET A 251 -8.88 -8.74 20.89
C MET A 251 -9.38 -10.18 21.10
N ASP A 252 -10.39 -10.38 21.90
CA ASP A 252 -10.78 -11.71 22.43
C ASP A 252 -11.45 -12.60 21.38
N ASN A 253 -12.08 -12.03 20.34
CA ASN A 253 -12.91 -12.76 19.38
C ASN A 253 -12.37 -12.71 17.94
N LEU A 254 -11.05 -12.73 17.78
CA LEU A 254 -10.45 -12.70 16.45
C LEU A 254 -10.61 -14.04 15.71
N PRO A 255 -10.85 -14.02 14.38
CA PRO A 255 -10.86 -15.24 13.57
C PRO A 255 -9.47 -15.89 13.49
N ILE A 256 -9.34 -16.97 12.73
CA ILE A 256 -8.10 -17.73 12.54
C ILE A 256 -7.07 -16.91 11.75
N LEU A 257 -6.52 -15.86 12.35
CA LEU A 257 -5.51 -15.00 11.71
C LEU A 257 -4.17 -15.72 11.58
N LYS A 258 -3.43 -15.34 10.51
CA LYS A 258 -2.01 -15.65 10.32
C LYS A 258 -1.10 -14.45 10.53
N LYS A 259 -1.61 -13.26 10.26
CA LYS A 259 -0.88 -12.00 10.44
C LYS A 259 -1.75 -10.96 11.11
N LEU A 260 -1.23 -10.34 12.17
CA LEU A 260 -1.81 -9.19 12.86
C LEU A 260 -0.79 -8.05 12.88
N VAL A 261 -1.23 -6.86 12.50
CA VAL A 261 -0.47 -5.61 12.59
C VAL A 261 -1.29 -4.62 13.39
N LEU A 262 -0.73 -4.12 14.49
CA LEU A 262 -1.32 -3.09 15.34
C LEU A 262 -0.35 -1.92 15.47
N GLU A 263 -0.72 -0.79 14.90
CA GLU A 263 -0.03 0.50 15.07
C GLU A 263 -0.97 1.44 15.82
N CYS A 264 -1.00 1.30 17.15
CA CYS A 264 -2.05 1.88 17.96
C CYS A 264 -1.50 2.55 19.23
N ALA A 265 -1.44 3.87 19.21
CA ALA A 265 -0.85 4.64 20.32
C ALA A 265 -1.62 4.49 21.65
N LYS A 266 -2.94 4.33 21.60
CA LYS A 266 -3.79 4.25 22.79
C LYS A 266 -4.11 2.82 23.23
N PHE A 267 -3.67 1.81 22.51
CA PHE A 267 -3.99 0.42 22.83
C PHE A 267 -3.45 0.03 24.20
N SER A 268 -4.32 -0.52 25.07
CA SER A 268 -4.00 -0.85 26.46
C SER A 268 -4.56 -2.21 26.90
N TYR A 269 -5.25 -2.94 26.02
CA TYR A 269 -5.72 -4.29 26.31
C TYR A 269 -4.60 -5.32 26.21
N GLY A 270 -4.68 -6.41 27.00
CA GLY A 270 -3.77 -7.55 26.87
C GLY A 270 -3.88 -8.26 25.51
N LEU A 271 -2.87 -9.06 25.20
CA LEU A 271 -2.80 -9.87 23.98
C LEU A 271 -2.97 -11.38 24.27
N ASP A 272 -3.54 -11.73 25.43
CA ASP A 272 -3.63 -13.11 25.93
C ASP A 272 -4.53 -14.02 25.09
N TYR A 273 -5.46 -13.45 24.35
CA TYR A 273 -6.46 -14.20 23.56
C TYR A 273 -6.20 -14.17 22.07
N LEU A 274 -4.96 -13.88 21.65
CA LEU A 274 -4.61 -13.92 20.22
C LEU A 274 -4.75 -15.34 19.65
N PRO A 275 -5.22 -15.49 18.39
CA PRO A 275 -5.41 -16.80 17.79
C PRO A 275 -4.12 -17.63 17.76
N ILE A 276 -4.19 -18.89 18.20
CA ILE A 276 -3.04 -19.82 18.17
C ILE A 276 -2.43 -20.02 16.77
N THR A 277 -3.20 -19.73 15.73
CA THR A 277 -2.78 -19.82 14.33
C THR A 277 -1.91 -18.66 13.85
N LEU A 278 -1.71 -17.64 14.72
CA LEU A 278 -0.94 -16.44 14.35
C LEU A 278 0.53 -16.80 14.14
N GLN A 279 1.07 -16.38 13.00
CA GLN A 279 2.46 -16.61 12.59
C GLN A 279 3.29 -15.33 12.57
N GLU A 280 2.65 -14.20 12.28
CA GLU A 280 3.31 -12.89 12.25
C GLU A 280 2.54 -11.91 13.13
N LEU A 281 3.24 -11.27 14.05
CA LEU A 281 2.73 -10.21 14.93
C LEU A 281 3.61 -8.98 14.79
N VAL A 282 3.01 -7.85 14.45
CA VAL A 282 3.67 -6.54 14.33
C VAL A 282 2.95 -5.58 15.26
N LEU A 283 3.68 -5.03 16.22
CA LEU A 283 3.16 -4.16 17.27
C LEU A 283 3.96 -2.85 17.31
N TYR A 284 3.29 -1.73 17.04
CA TYR A 284 3.78 -0.38 17.28
C TYR A 284 2.87 0.30 18.30
N LEU A 285 3.25 0.24 19.57
CA LEU A 285 2.41 0.63 20.71
C LEU A 285 3.17 1.62 21.61
N GLN A 286 2.44 2.49 22.30
CA GLN A 286 3.06 3.53 23.14
C GLN A 286 2.98 3.26 24.63
N ARG A 287 2.26 2.22 25.06
CA ARG A 287 2.02 1.90 26.47
C ARG A 287 2.51 0.51 26.80
N ASP A 288 2.80 0.28 28.07
CA ASP A 288 3.07 -1.04 28.61
C ASP A 288 1.79 -1.90 28.59
N PHE A 289 1.94 -3.13 28.16
CA PHE A 289 0.91 -4.16 28.19
C PHE A 289 1.60 -5.53 28.27
N SER A 290 0.87 -6.56 28.80
CA SER A 290 1.45 -7.89 28.89
C SER A 290 1.62 -8.54 27.53
N ILE A 291 2.78 -9.18 27.33
CA ILE A 291 3.11 -10.03 26.18
C ILE A 291 3.41 -11.48 26.62
N ASP A 292 3.04 -11.85 27.83
CA ASP A 292 3.44 -13.12 28.45
C ASP A 292 2.83 -14.33 27.76
N ASN A 293 1.65 -14.18 27.13
CA ASN A 293 0.88 -15.24 26.52
C ASN A 293 0.80 -15.15 24.99
N LEU A 294 1.90 -14.80 24.34
CA LEU A 294 1.92 -14.78 22.87
C LEU A 294 1.71 -16.18 22.27
N PRO A 295 1.04 -16.30 21.09
CA PRO A 295 0.74 -17.59 20.47
C PRO A 295 1.98 -18.43 20.18
N VAL A 296 1.95 -19.72 20.56
CA VAL A 296 3.09 -20.64 20.42
C VAL A 296 3.54 -20.88 18.98
N ASN A 297 2.64 -20.66 18.00
CA ASN A 297 2.95 -20.80 16.57
C ASN A 297 3.53 -19.52 15.94
N LEU A 298 3.83 -18.50 16.76
CA LEU A 298 4.41 -17.26 16.27
C LEU A 298 5.83 -17.51 15.75
N ARG A 299 6.08 -17.11 14.51
CA ARG A 299 7.39 -17.23 13.83
C ARG A 299 8.08 -15.87 13.68
N LYS A 300 7.30 -14.79 13.60
CA LYS A 300 7.84 -13.45 13.43
C LYS A 300 7.17 -12.50 14.41
N LEU A 301 8.01 -11.80 15.18
CA LEU A 301 7.63 -10.72 16.07
C LEU A 301 8.34 -9.44 15.66
N VAL A 302 7.59 -8.39 15.39
CA VAL A 302 8.10 -7.03 15.28
C VAL A 302 7.45 -6.21 16.38
N PHE A 303 8.25 -5.64 17.25
CA PHE A 303 7.80 -4.87 18.38
C PHE A 303 8.54 -3.53 18.44
N LYS A 304 7.77 -2.45 18.48
CA LYS A 304 8.28 -1.09 18.63
C LYS A 304 7.47 -0.37 19.69
N SER A 305 8.17 0.17 20.67
CA SER A 305 7.59 1.01 21.71
C SER A 305 8.48 2.22 21.98
N TYR A 306 8.03 3.14 22.84
CA TYR A 306 8.81 4.31 23.22
C TYR A 306 9.41 4.21 24.63
N ASP A 307 8.86 3.44 25.51
CA ASP A 307 9.34 3.23 26.87
C ASP A 307 8.70 1.96 27.43
N CYS A 308 9.04 0.83 26.82
CA CYS A 308 8.45 -0.44 27.16
C CYS A 308 9.24 -1.09 28.30
N LYS A 309 8.56 -1.33 29.41
CA LYS A 309 9.08 -2.07 30.59
C LYS A 309 8.70 -3.56 30.55
N ASN A 310 8.14 -4.04 29.43
CA ASN A 310 7.74 -5.42 29.28
C ASN A 310 8.92 -6.39 29.45
N ASP A 311 8.60 -7.57 29.95
CA ASP A 311 9.53 -8.67 30.10
C ASP A 311 9.51 -9.55 28.85
N PHE A 312 10.63 -9.65 28.16
CA PHE A 312 10.79 -10.45 26.94
C PHE A 312 11.46 -11.80 27.22
N ARG A 313 11.47 -12.29 28.47
CA ARG A 313 12.07 -13.57 28.83
C ARG A 313 11.22 -14.78 28.44
N TYR A 314 9.91 -14.59 28.22
CA TYR A 314 8.93 -15.65 27.96
C TYR A 314 8.41 -15.68 26.52
N LEU A 315 9.26 -15.35 25.56
CA LEU A 315 8.90 -15.37 24.14
C LEU A 315 8.64 -16.79 23.61
N PRO A 316 7.69 -16.99 22.69
CA PRO A 316 7.45 -18.30 22.08
C PRO A 316 8.70 -18.89 21.42
N LEU A 317 8.96 -20.19 21.66
CA LEU A 317 10.16 -20.88 21.18
C LEU A 317 10.25 -21.01 19.66
N ASN A 318 9.12 -20.90 18.95
CA ASN A 318 9.03 -21.06 17.50
C ASN A 318 9.36 -19.77 16.72
N ILE A 319 9.72 -18.68 17.43
CA ILE A 319 10.10 -17.42 16.73
C ILE A 319 11.40 -17.63 15.96
N GLU A 320 11.32 -17.37 14.65
CA GLU A 320 12.46 -17.43 13.72
C GLU A 320 13.04 -16.03 13.42
N SER A 321 12.23 -14.99 13.54
CA SER A 321 12.62 -13.61 13.25
C SER A 321 12.03 -12.66 14.29
N ILE A 322 12.88 -11.80 14.85
CA ILE A 322 12.48 -10.83 15.88
C ILE A 322 13.11 -9.47 15.60
N PHE A 323 12.28 -8.43 15.59
CA PHE A 323 12.69 -7.04 15.44
C PHE A 323 12.18 -6.24 16.64
N LEU A 324 13.07 -5.62 17.36
CA LEU A 324 12.78 -4.92 18.61
C LEU A 324 13.33 -3.50 18.57
N LYS A 325 12.51 -2.54 19.01
CA LYS A 325 12.90 -1.14 19.13
C LYS A 325 12.24 -0.51 20.34
N GLY A 326 13.03 0.25 21.13
CA GLY A 326 12.54 0.99 22.29
C GLY A 326 12.15 0.09 23.46
N ILE A 327 12.91 -0.96 23.74
CA ILE A 327 12.76 -1.86 24.87
C ILE A 327 14.00 -1.86 25.77
N ASP A 328 13.84 -2.36 26.98
CA ASP A 328 14.98 -2.69 27.87
C ASP A 328 15.58 -4.04 27.44
N TYR A 329 16.67 -3.99 26.73
CA TYR A 329 17.36 -5.20 26.22
C TYR A 329 18.00 -6.07 27.31
N SER A 330 18.11 -5.60 28.56
CA SER A 330 18.55 -6.42 29.68
C SER A 330 17.51 -7.46 30.11
N ARG A 331 16.25 -7.28 29.67
CA ARG A 331 15.10 -8.14 30.01
C ARG A 331 14.71 -9.09 28.89
N ILE A 332 15.56 -9.31 27.90
CA ILE A 332 15.26 -10.23 26.81
C ILE A 332 16.03 -11.54 26.94
N ILE A 333 15.32 -12.65 26.70
CA ILE A 333 15.93 -13.94 26.38
C ILE A 333 15.47 -14.31 24.97
N PHE A 334 16.40 -14.33 24.02
CA PHE A 334 16.08 -14.72 22.65
C PHE A 334 15.73 -16.19 22.56
N PRO A 335 14.63 -16.56 21.91
CA PRO A 335 14.26 -17.97 21.70
C PRO A 335 15.35 -18.73 20.93
N PRO A 336 15.55 -20.04 21.20
CA PRO A 336 16.67 -20.81 20.64
C PRO A 336 16.61 -21.00 19.13
N ASN A 337 15.42 -20.82 18.50
CA ASN A 337 15.24 -21.01 17.06
C ASN A 337 15.33 -19.70 16.26
N VAL A 338 15.64 -18.57 16.90
CA VAL A 338 15.73 -17.26 16.21
C VAL A 338 16.93 -17.27 15.26
N LYS A 339 16.65 -16.93 14.00
CA LYS A 339 17.64 -16.85 12.91
C LYS A 339 18.01 -15.41 12.58
N ILE A 340 17.04 -14.50 12.70
CA ILE A 340 17.15 -13.10 12.32
C ILE A 340 16.76 -12.22 13.49
N ILE A 341 17.62 -11.30 13.85
CA ILE A 341 17.38 -10.32 14.93
C ILE A 341 17.53 -8.91 14.35
N GLY A 342 16.59 -8.03 14.64
CA GLY A 342 16.67 -6.60 14.43
C GLY A 342 16.67 -5.86 15.77
N ILE A 343 17.63 -4.98 16.00
CA ILE A 343 17.80 -4.19 17.21
C ILE A 343 17.85 -2.72 16.83
N GLU A 344 16.94 -1.92 17.37
CA GLU A 344 16.86 -0.47 17.11
C GLU A 344 16.77 -0.12 15.61
N CYS A 345 16.25 -1.04 14.79
CA CYS A 345 16.07 -0.84 13.36
C CYS A 345 14.64 -1.11 12.91
N GLU A 346 14.29 -0.59 11.74
CA GLU A 346 13.02 -0.88 11.07
C GLU A 346 13.21 -2.02 10.07
N GLU A 347 12.21 -2.85 9.90
CA GLU A 347 12.22 -3.87 8.86
C GLU A 347 12.00 -3.20 7.48
N LYS A 348 12.91 -3.45 6.51
CA LYS A 348 12.85 -2.81 5.18
C LYS A 348 11.58 -3.15 4.37
N ASP A 349 11.00 -4.31 4.60
CA ASP A 349 9.83 -4.79 3.83
C ASP A 349 8.48 -4.32 4.38
N ASN A 350 8.44 -3.81 5.61
CA ASN A 350 7.25 -3.17 6.15
C ASN A 350 7.21 -1.72 5.65
N LYS A 351 6.59 -1.50 4.51
CA LYS A 351 6.16 -0.17 4.08
C LYS A 351 5.04 0.30 5.00
N ILE A 352 5.42 0.79 6.16
CA ILE A 352 4.53 1.44 7.11
C ILE A 352 4.14 2.77 6.47
N ASN A 353 2.89 2.87 6.03
CA ASN A 353 2.40 4.07 5.36
C ASN A 353 2.07 5.21 6.35
N TYR A 354 2.20 4.97 7.63
CA TYR A 354 1.95 5.96 8.67
C TYR A 354 3.01 5.80 9.78
N VAL A 355 3.93 6.73 9.83
CA VAL A 355 4.80 6.93 10.99
C VAL A 355 4.11 8.02 11.81
N PRO A 356 3.62 7.74 13.02
CA PRO A 356 3.14 8.80 13.90
C PRO A 356 4.24 9.86 14.05
N SER A 357 3.89 11.12 13.85
CA SER A 357 4.82 12.28 13.85
C SER A 357 5.56 12.53 15.16
N PHE A 358 5.42 11.67 16.14
CA PHE A 358 5.98 11.78 17.50
C PHE A 358 7.24 10.92 17.72
N CYS A 359 7.82 10.36 16.67
CA CYS A 359 9.00 9.50 16.79
C CYS A 359 10.28 10.32 17.00
N TYR A 360 10.59 10.74 18.23
CA TYR A 360 11.94 11.15 18.58
C TYR A 360 12.84 9.93 18.77
N PRO A 361 14.05 9.89 18.21
CA PRO A 361 14.96 8.77 18.41
C PRO A 361 15.47 8.78 19.84
N TYR A 362 14.96 7.90 20.69
CA TYR A 362 15.66 7.56 21.92
C TYR A 362 16.91 6.75 21.54
N ILE A 363 18.07 7.36 21.64
CA ILE A 363 19.34 6.66 21.46
C ILE A 363 19.64 6.02 22.81
N TYR A 364 19.48 4.69 22.90
CA TYR A 364 19.99 3.96 24.05
C TYR A 364 21.49 4.22 24.21
N ARG A 365 21.85 4.87 25.32
CA ARG A 365 23.25 5.24 25.64
C ARG A 365 23.98 4.14 26.41
N GLU A 366 23.29 3.12 26.88
CA GLU A 366 23.83 2.09 27.75
C GLU A 366 24.39 0.90 26.95
N ARG A 367 25.47 0.35 27.47
CA ARG A 367 26.13 -0.84 26.93
C ARG A 367 25.33 -2.07 27.35
N VAL A 368 24.79 -2.81 26.38
CA VAL A 368 24.03 -4.05 26.60
C VAL A 368 24.86 -5.26 26.23
N ASP A 369 24.96 -6.21 27.14
CA ASP A 369 25.61 -7.52 26.88
C ASP A 369 24.62 -8.50 26.26
N PHE A 370 24.46 -8.44 24.92
CA PHE A 370 23.59 -9.35 24.20
C PHE A 370 24.11 -10.80 24.24
N LYS A 371 23.16 -11.73 24.48
CA LYS A 371 23.39 -13.17 24.39
C LYS A 371 22.58 -13.72 23.22
N PHE A 372 23.23 -13.86 22.06
CA PHE A 372 22.57 -14.41 20.87
C PHE A 372 22.63 -15.93 20.86
N PRO A 373 21.53 -16.64 20.55
CA PRO A 373 21.52 -18.08 20.33
C PRO A 373 22.43 -18.48 19.14
N GLU A 374 22.91 -19.72 19.13
CA GLU A 374 23.76 -20.27 18.05
C GLU A 374 23.06 -20.28 16.68
N SER A 375 21.73 -20.36 16.67
CA SER A 375 20.89 -20.32 15.47
C SER A 375 20.91 -18.98 14.73
N VAL A 376 21.36 -17.90 15.37
CA VAL A 376 21.36 -16.56 14.79
C VAL A 376 22.45 -16.44 13.73
N HIS A 377 22.07 -16.13 12.51
CA HIS A 377 22.99 -15.88 11.40
C HIS A 377 22.99 -14.43 10.89
N THR A 378 21.97 -13.63 11.21
CA THR A 378 21.88 -12.24 10.74
C THR A 378 21.32 -11.32 11.84
N VAL A 379 22.01 -10.21 12.07
CA VAL A 379 21.57 -9.13 12.98
C VAL A 379 21.52 -7.82 12.21
N TYR A 380 20.35 -7.19 12.18
CA TYR A 380 20.15 -5.81 11.72
C TYR A 380 20.23 -4.88 12.93
N THR A 381 21.06 -3.84 12.89
CA THR A 381 21.18 -2.94 14.03
C THR A 381 21.79 -1.60 13.68
N ARG A 382 21.36 -0.57 14.37
CA ARG A 382 22.02 0.74 14.47
C ARG A 382 22.77 0.91 15.80
N TYR A 383 23.02 -0.19 16.51
CA TYR A 383 23.64 -0.18 17.82
C TYR A 383 25.06 0.38 17.78
N LYS A 384 25.35 1.33 18.68
CA LYS A 384 26.62 2.10 18.71
C LYS A 384 27.86 1.23 18.92
N TYR A 385 27.74 0.14 19.70
CA TYR A 385 28.84 -0.75 20.07
C TYR A 385 28.93 -2.03 19.20
N ILE A 386 28.56 -1.91 17.93
CA ILE A 386 28.55 -3.06 17.00
C ILE A 386 29.91 -3.72 16.80
N GLY A 387 31.01 -2.98 16.96
CA GLY A 387 32.39 -3.52 16.89
C GLY A 387 32.61 -4.67 17.87
N GLU A 388 32.21 -4.47 19.11
CA GLU A 388 32.34 -5.47 20.18
C GLU A 388 31.46 -6.70 19.91
N LEU A 389 30.25 -6.49 19.36
CA LEU A 389 29.38 -7.60 18.97
C LEU A 389 29.97 -8.43 17.83
N ARG A 390 30.64 -7.82 16.85
CA ARG A 390 31.34 -8.51 15.77
C ARG A 390 32.50 -9.37 16.27
N GLU A 391 33.26 -8.88 17.23
CA GLU A 391 34.34 -9.62 17.88
C GLU A 391 33.82 -10.82 18.68
N LYS A 392 32.74 -10.60 19.45
CA LYS A 392 32.11 -11.64 20.28
C LYS A 392 31.41 -12.72 19.45
N TYR A 393 30.80 -12.34 18.30
CA TYR A 393 30.01 -13.22 17.45
C TYR A 393 30.49 -13.21 15.99
N PRO A 394 31.68 -13.75 15.68
CA PRO A 394 32.28 -13.62 14.34
C PRO A 394 31.51 -14.36 13.22
N LYS A 395 30.62 -15.30 13.56
CA LYS A 395 29.80 -16.05 12.60
C LYS A 395 28.53 -15.34 12.21
N ILE A 396 28.16 -14.28 12.92
CA ILE A 396 26.92 -13.52 12.67
C ILE A 396 27.18 -12.42 11.65
N LYS A 397 26.34 -12.34 10.63
CA LYS A 397 26.33 -11.22 9.68
C LYS A 397 25.61 -10.01 10.30
N PHE A 398 26.35 -8.94 10.58
CA PHE A 398 25.79 -7.67 11.08
C PHE A 398 25.55 -6.69 9.93
N ILE A 399 24.34 -6.17 9.82
CA ILE A 399 23.89 -5.21 8.80
C ILE A 399 23.51 -3.91 9.49
N THR A 400 24.14 -2.81 9.10
CA THR A 400 24.01 -1.48 9.74
C THR A 400 23.26 -0.44 8.92
N ASP A 401 23.14 -0.64 7.62
CA ASP A 401 22.49 0.30 6.68
C ASP A 401 20.96 0.08 6.63
N VAL A 402 20.30 0.19 7.80
CA VAL A 402 18.88 -0.14 7.99
C VAL A 402 18.08 1.05 8.53
#